data_42f753da65007c2e8ac41548238a5c48
#
_entry.id   42f753da65007c2e8ac41548238a5c48
#
_cell.length_a   1.000
_cell.length_b   1.000
_cell.length_c   1.000
_cell.angle_alpha   90.00
_cell.angle_beta   90.00
_cell.angle_gamma   90.00
#
_symmetry.space_group_name_H-M   'P 1'
#
loop_
_entity.id
_entity.type
_entity.pdbx_description
1 polymer ?
#
loop_
_entity_poly.entity_id
_entity_poly.type
_entity_poly.pdbx_seq_one_letter_code
_entity_poly.pdbx_strand_id
1 'polypeptide(L)'
;FPNATITGLDPANDAAELNGLHERIRVITCDSRDASCVAKLGSYDFIVDDGHHSLDAQRSTLKTLWPFVKPGGLYVIEDVADWGELLIADRAYLSKIVGRETPYFFLETLRSQTATSSWPGVPKMGALVFRRV
;
A
#
# COMPACT_ATOMS: atom_id res chain seq x y z
N PHE A 1 10.26 12.81 -8.22
CA PHE A 1 10.82 13.01 -6.86
C PHE A 1 12.35 12.98 -6.90
N PRO A 2 13.02 14.08 -7.31
CA PRO A 2 14.48 14.08 -7.55
C PRO A 2 15.32 13.85 -6.27
N ASN A 3 14.75 14.09 -5.09
CA ASN A 3 15.43 13.97 -3.79
C ASN A 3 14.87 12.83 -2.91
N ALA A 4 13.97 12.00 -3.44
CA ALA A 4 13.40 10.91 -2.67
C ALA A 4 14.42 9.78 -2.46
N THR A 5 14.39 9.18 -1.29
CA THR A 5 14.97 7.86 -1.04
C THR A 5 13.85 6.82 -1.09
N ILE A 6 14.11 5.69 -1.70
CA ILE A 6 13.12 4.64 -1.94
C ILE A 6 13.55 3.38 -1.21
N THR A 7 12.64 2.80 -0.45
CA THR A 7 12.82 1.46 0.14
C THR A 7 11.74 0.55 -0.42
N GLY A 8 12.13 -0.46 -1.18
CA GLY A 8 11.26 -1.52 -1.64
C GLY A 8 11.28 -2.69 -0.66
N LEU A 9 10.11 -3.31 -0.46
CA LEU A 9 9.97 -4.59 0.23
C LEU A 9 9.42 -5.61 -0.76
N ASP A 10 10.11 -6.71 -0.94
CA ASP A 10 9.66 -7.80 -1.80
C ASP A 10 10.09 -9.14 -1.19
N PRO A 11 9.21 -10.14 -1.06
CA PRO A 11 9.60 -11.45 -0.58
C PRO A 11 10.47 -12.24 -1.58
N ALA A 12 10.51 -11.84 -2.86
CA ALA A 12 11.33 -12.47 -3.87
C ALA A 12 12.81 -12.09 -3.72
N ASN A 13 13.69 -13.07 -3.81
CA ASN A 13 15.13 -12.85 -3.64
C ASN A 13 15.76 -12.07 -4.79
N ASP A 14 15.23 -12.18 -6.01
CA ASP A 14 15.71 -11.47 -7.19
C ASP A 14 15.47 -9.97 -7.14
N ALA A 15 14.47 -9.51 -6.39
CA ALA A 15 14.24 -8.09 -6.18
C ALA A 15 15.47 -7.38 -5.54
N ALA A 16 16.29 -8.11 -4.79
CA ALA A 16 17.53 -7.58 -4.21
C ALA A 16 18.57 -7.16 -5.27
N GLU A 17 18.47 -7.65 -6.52
CA GLU A 17 19.32 -7.23 -7.64
C GLU A 17 19.17 -5.75 -7.99
N LEU A 18 18.05 -5.14 -7.60
CA LEU A 18 17.84 -3.70 -7.75
C LEU A 18 18.72 -2.84 -6.83
N ASN A 19 19.31 -3.44 -5.78
CA ASN A 19 20.28 -2.76 -4.94
C ASN A 19 21.55 -2.44 -5.76
N GLY A 20 22.02 -1.21 -5.64
CA GLY A 20 23.18 -0.74 -6.38
C GLY A 20 22.88 -0.07 -7.73
N LEU A 21 21.64 -0.13 -8.22
CA LEU A 21 21.25 0.65 -9.41
C LEU A 21 21.32 2.16 -9.15
N HIS A 22 21.03 2.56 -7.93
CA HIS A 22 21.13 3.96 -7.50
C HIS A 22 21.28 4.04 -5.97
N GLU A 23 22.12 4.95 -5.49
CA GLU A 23 22.40 5.14 -4.04
C GLU A 23 21.14 5.43 -3.19
N ARG A 24 20.10 5.99 -3.79
CA ARG A 24 18.82 6.31 -3.13
C ARG A 24 17.78 5.17 -3.19
N ILE A 25 18.12 4.03 -3.78
CA ILE A 25 17.24 2.87 -3.89
C ILE A 25 17.80 1.76 -3.02
N ARG A 26 16.98 1.25 -2.13
CA ARG A 26 17.25 0.09 -1.30
C ARG A 26 16.08 -0.88 -1.40
N VAL A 27 16.37 -2.17 -1.67
CA VAL A 27 15.39 -3.24 -1.64
C VAL A 27 15.77 -4.21 -0.51
N ILE A 28 14.77 -4.60 0.25
CA ILE A 28 14.90 -5.54 1.36
C ILE A 28 14.04 -6.76 1.01
N THR A 29 14.63 -7.94 1.00
CA THR A 29 13.88 -9.19 0.86
C THR A 29 13.06 -9.42 2.12
N CYS A 30 11.75 -9.17 2.02
CA CYS A 30 10.88 -9.08 3.18
C CYS A 30 9.41 -9.19 2.76
N ASP A 31 8.65 -10.03 3.44
CA ASP A 31 7.19 -9.97 3.36
C ASP A 31 6.71 -8.78 4.22
N SER A 32 6.04 -7.83 3.59
CA SER A 32 5.51 -6.62 4.24
C SER A 32 4.51 -6.91 5.38
N ARG A 33 4.00 -8.13 5.46
CA ARG A 33 3.10 -8.61 6.53
C ARG A 33 3.86 -9.15 7.74
N ASP A 34 5.15 -9.41 7.60
CA ASP A 34 5.97 -9.91 8.70
C ASP A 34 6.48 -8.75 9.57
N ALA A 35 5.88 -8.62 10.76
CA ALA A 35 6.23 -7.58 11.73
C ALA A 35 7.70 -7.61 12.15
N SER A 36 8.33 -8.79 12.21
CA SER A 36 9.75 -8.92 12.59
C SER A 36 10.68 -8.39 11.50
N CYS A 37 10.28 -8.59 10.26
CA CYS A 37 10.99 -8.13 9.09
C CYS A 37 10.92 -6.60 8.97
N VAL A 38 9.73 -6.02 9.12
CA VAL A 38 9.53 -4.56 8.99
C VAL A 38 9.96 -3.78 10.22
N ALA A 39 10.21 -4.41 11.35
CA ALA A 39 10.61 -3.73 12.60
C ALA A 39 11.89 -2.88 12.47
N LYS A 40 12.69 -3.12 11.43
CA LYS A 40 13.94 -2.40 11.14
C LYS A 40 13.74 -1.23 10.17
N LEU A 41 12.51 -0.99 9.72
CA LEU A 41 12.20 0.12 8.84
C LEU A 41 12.25 1.45 9.59
N GLY A 42 12.59 2.50 8.87
CA GLY A 42 12.44 3.87 9.34
C GLY A 42 11.01 4.38 9.17
N SER A 43 10.84 5.69 9.30
CA SER A 43 9.56 6.35 9.03
C SER A 43 9.55 6.96 7.62
N TYR A 44 8.40 6.92 6.96
CA TYR A 44 8.22 7.30 5.56
C TYR A 44 7.19 8.40 5.41
N ASP A 45 7.42 9.31 4.47
CA ASP A 45 6.46 10.33 4.09
C ASP A 45 5.33 9.74 3.22
N PHE A 46 5.66 8.66 2.50
CA PHE A 46 4.76 8.02 1.56
C PHE A 46 5.02 6.51 1.53
N ILE A 47 3.98 5.71 1.69
CA ILE A 47 4.01 4.25 1.54
C ILE A 47 2.99 3.86 0.48
N VAL A 48 3.40 3.02 -0.47
CA VAL A 48 2.53 2.37 -1.46
C VAL A 48 2.52 0.89 -1.17
N ASP A 49 1.34 0.33 -1.00
CA ASP A 49 1.07 -1.09 -0.87
C ASP A 49 0.50 -1.60 -2.21
N ASP A 50 1.39 -2.15 -3.01
CA ASP A 50 1.13 -2.82 -4.28
C ASP A 50 1.53 -4.30 -4.17
N GLY A 51 1.23 -4.89 -3.01
CA GLY A 51 1.58 -6.26 -2.68
C GLY A 51 0.51 -7.26 -3.14
N HIS A 52 0.15 -8.19 -2.25
CA HIS A 52 -0.90 -9.17 -2.57
C HIS A 52 -2.29 -8.54 -2.43
N HIS A 53 -3.07 -8.50 -3.52
CA HIS A 53 -4.33 -7.76 -3.64
C HIS A 53 -5.55 -8.42 -2.98
N SER A 54 -5.38 -9.49 -2.17
CA SER A 54 -6.49 -10.00 -1.37
C SER A 54 -6.79 -9.08 -0.19
N LEU A 55 -8.06 -9.01 0.19
CA LEU A 55 -8.52 -8.18 1.30
C LEU A 55 -7.74 -8.42 2.60
N ASP A 56 -7.50 -9.69 2.94
CA ASP A 56 -6.78 -10.06 4.17
C ASP A 56 -5.31 -9.66 4.11
N ALA A 57 -4.68 -9.76 2.93
CA ALA A 57 -3.31 -9.32 2.75
C ALA A 57 -3.19 -7.80 2.88
N GLN A 58 -4.04 -7.03 2.18
CA GLN A 58 -4.07 -5.56 2.26
C GLN A 58 -4.32 -5.07 3.69
N ARG A 59 -5.24 -5.71 4.43
CA ARG A 59 -5.47 -5.44 5.86
C ARG A 59 -4.24 -5.71 6.71
N SER A 60 -3.59 -6.84 6.48
CA SER A 60 -2.38 -7.24 7.21
C SER A 60 -1.22 -6.29 6.95
N THR A 61 -0.99 -5.94 5.68
CA THR A 61 0.07 -4.99 5.29
C THR A 61 -0.20 -3.61 5.88
N LEU A 62 -1.43 -3.10 5.77
CA LEU A 62 -1.81 -1.82 6.39
C LEU A 62 -1.53 -1.83 7.90
N LYS A 63 -1.96 -2.86 8.60
CA LYS A 63 -1.72 -2.99 10.05
C LYS A 63 -0.23 -2.97 10.39
N THR A 64 0.57 -3.64 9.58
CA THR A 64 2.00 -3.81 9.82
C THR A 64 2.79 -2.55 9.47
N LEU A 65 2.45 -1.88 8.38
CA LEU A 65 3.21 -0.74 7.86
C LEU A 65 2.68 0.64 8.31
N TRP A 66 1.42 0.74 8.74
CA TRP A 66 0.86 2.02 9.20
C TRP A 66 1.70 2.73 10.27
N PRO A 67 2.29 2.05 11.25
CA PRO A 67 3.13 2.70 12.26
C PRO A 67 4.34 3.45 11.69
N PHE A 68 4.79 3.09 10.49
CA PHE A 68 5.94 3.68 9.82
C PHE A 68 5.60 4.89 8.93
N VAL A 69 4.32 5.24 8.77
CA VAL A 69 3.93 6.48 8.10
C VAL A 69 4.18 7.65 9.05
N LYS A 70 4.88 8.68 8.61
CA LYS A 70 5.07 9.91 9.41
C LYS A 70 3.74 10.66 9.62
N PRO A 71 3.60 11.46 10.68
CA PRO A 71 2.50 12.42 10.78
C PRO A 71 2.47 13.33 9.54
N GLY A 72 1.28 13.51 8.94
CA GLY A 72 1.10 14.21 7.67
C GLY A 72 1.39 13.37 6.42
N GLY A 73 1.99 12.19 6.57
CA GLY A 73 2.31 11.28 5.48
C GLY A 73 1.11 10.52 4.93
N LEU A 74 1.31 9.83 3.82
CA LEU A 74 0.28 9.08 3.09
C LEU A 74 0.58 7.59 3.05
N TYR A 75 -0.48 6.79 3.15
CA TYR A 75 -0.47 5.36 2.86
C TYR A 75 -1.46 5.09 1.72
N VAL A 76 -1.00 4.48 0.66
CA VAL A 76 -1.80 4.14 -0.52
C VAL A 76 -1.86 2.63 -0.65
N ILE A 77 -3.07 2.09 -0.78
CA ILE A 77 -3.28 0.70 -1.18
C ILE A 77 -3.72 0.72 -2.63
N GLU A 78 -2.97 0.06 -3.50
CA GLU A 78 -3.31 -0.07 -4.92
C GLU A 78 -4.15 -1.32 -5.17
N ASP A 79 -4.77 -1.38 -6.33
CA ASP A 79 -5.57 -2.52 -6.81
C ASP A 79 -6.60 -3.06 -5.81
N VAL A 80 -7.31 -2.14 -5.14
CA VAL A 80 -8.41 -2.49 -4.24
C VAL A 80 -9.64 -2.87 -5.07
N ALA A 81 -9.93 -4.17 -5.15
CA ALA A 81 -11.03 -4.70 -5.95
C ALA A 81 -12.39 -4.45 -5.30
N ASP A 82 -12.51 -4.70 -4.01
CA ASP A 82 -13.75 -4.63 -3.23
C ASP A 82 -13.59 -3.59 -2.09
N TRP A 83 -13.28 -2.35 -2.48
CA TRP A 83 -13.06 -1.25 -1.54
C TRP A 83 -14.23 -1.04 -0.56
N GLY A 84 -15.46 -1.37 -0.98
CA GLY A 84 -16.63 -1.31 -0.13
C GLY A 84 -16.53 -2.27 1.05
N GLU A 85 -16.03 -3.48 0.84
CA GLU A 85 -15.79 -4.44 1.91
C GLU A 85 -14.64 -4.00 2.83
N LEU A 86 -13.56 -3.45 2.25
CA LEU A 86 -12.47 -2.92 3.04
C LEU A 86 -12.90 -1.75 3.93
N LEU A 87 -13.73 -0.85 3.41
CA LEU A 87 -14.12 0.38 4.08
C LEU A 87 -15.38 0.25 4.94
N ILE A 88 -16.40 -0.47 4.45
CA ILE A 88 -17.75 -0.41 5.02
C ILE A 88 -17.96 -1.56 6.00
N ALA A 89 -17.54 -2.77 5.66
CA ALA A 89 -17.78 -3.94 6.50
C ALA A 89 -16.94 -3.90 7.79
N ASP A 90 -15.83 -3.14 7.82
CA ASP A 90 -14.93 -3.16 8.96
C ASP A 90 -14.36 -1.81 9.38
N ARG A 91 -15.21 -0.78 9.40
CA ARG A 91 -14.84 0.53 9.97
C ARG A 91 -14.25 0.43 11.37
N ALA A 92 -14.74 -0.52 12.17
CA ALA A 92 -14.22 -0.76 13.51
C ALA A 92 -12.80 -1.30 13.49
N TYR A 93 -12.48 -2.19 12.55
CA TYR A 93 -11.14 -2.71 12.37
C TYR A 93 -10.17 -1.64 11.87
N LEU A 94 -10.54 -0.92 10.80
CA LEU A 94 -9.72 0.16 10.27
C LEU A 94 -9.45 1.25 11.31
N SER A 95 -10.48 1.65 12.08
CA SER A 95 -10.34 2.65 13.13
C SER A 95 -9.36 2.25 14.23
N LYS A 96 -9.19 0.95 14.48
CA LYS A 96 -8.19 0.45 15.43
C LYS A 96 -6.77 0.55 14.91
N ILE A 97 -6.58 0.49 13.59
CA ILE A 97 -5.26 0.56 12.95
C ILE A 97 -4.87 1.99 12.71
N VAL A 98 -5.70 2.73 11.97
CA VAL A 98 -5.35 4.07 11.47
C VAL A 98 -5.85 5.20 12.36
N GLY A 99 -6.79 4.93 13.29
CA GLY A 99 -7.45 5.93 14.11
C GLY A 99 -8.79 6.38 13.51
N ARG A 100 -9.72 6.82 14.39
CA ARG A 100 -11.09 7.19 13.98
C ARG A 100 -11.14 8.45 13.12
N GLU A 101 -10.23 9.38 13.37
CA GLU A 101 -10.17 10.69 12.73
C GLU A 101 -9.26 10.71 11.49
N THR A 102 -8.67 9.55 11.12
CA THR A 102 -7.81 9.47 9.95
C THR A 102 -8.62 9.70 8.68
N PRO A 103 -8.35 10.78 7.94
CA PRO A 103 -9.01 11.03 6.68
C PRO A 103 -8.56 10.00 5.64
N TYR A 104 -9.50 9.53 4.84
CA TYR A 104 -9.24 8.65 3.72
C TYR A 104 -10.09 9.05 2.51
N PHE A 105 -9.62 8.73 1.33
CA PHE A 105 -10.36 8.88 0.09
C PHE A 105 -10.05 7.73 -0.87
N PHE A 106 -11.01 7.46 -1.74
CA PHE A 106 -10.89 6.43 -2.75
C PHE A 106 -10.69 7.09 -4.12
N LEU A 107 -9.69 6.61 -4.85
CA LEU A 107 -9.43 6.98 -6.22
C LEU A 107 -9.91 5.84 -7.12
N GLU A 108 -11.04 6.02 -7.79
CA GLU A 108 -11.47 5.09 -8.81
C GLU A 108 -10.62 5.28 -10.05
N THR A 109 -9.97 4.21 -10.53
CA THR A 109 -9.35 4.23 -11.84
C THR A 109 -10.43 4.24 -12.90
N LEU A 110 -10.67 5.39 -13.49
CA LEU A 110 -11.47 5.49 -14.70
C LEU A 110 -10.70 4.76 -15.81
N ARG A 111 -11.04 3.49 -16.05
CA ARG A 111 -10.62 2.86 -17.30
C ARG A 111 -11.18 3.72 -18.42
N SER A 112 -10.28 4.27 -19.23
CA SER A 112 -10.65 4.95 -20.47
C SER A 112 -11.70 4.10 -21.20
N GLN A 113 -12.85 4.70 -21.51
CA GLN A 113 -13.92 4.04 -22.27
C GLN A 113 -13.47 3.65 -23.69
N THR A 114 -12.24 3.96 -24.06
CA THR A 114 -11.63 3.66 -25.37
C THR A 114 -10.81 2.37 -25.37
N ALA A 115 -10.62 1.70 -24.21
CA ALA A 115 -9.95 0.40 -24.19
C ALA A 115 -10.93 -0.69 -24.67
N THR A 116 -10.80 -1.11 -25.93
CA THR A 116 -11.55 -2.19 -26.57
C THR A 116 -11.26 -3.59 -26.02
N SER A 117 -10.49 -3.73 -24.95
CA SER A 117 -10.30 -4.98 -24.23
C SER A 117 -11.31 -5.08 -23.11
N SER A 118 -12.55 -5.41 -23.47
CA SER A 118 -13.55 -5.88 -22.53
C SER A 118 -13.17 -7.30 -22.08
N TRP A 119 -12.42 -7.41 -20.99
CA TRP A 119 -12.42 -8.65 -20.22
C TRP A 119 -13.69 -8.62 -19.37
N PRO A 120 -14.72 -9.43 -19.71
CA PRO A 120 -15.92 -9.51 -18.89
C PRO A 120 -15.54 -10.04 -17.51
N GLY A 121 -15.91 -9.32 -16.47
CA GLY A 121 -15.71 -9.77 -15.09
C GLY A 121 -14.44 -9.25 -14.36
N VAL A 122 -13.65 -8.34 -14.94
CA VAL A 122 -12.59 -7.67 -14.16
C VAL A 122 -13.25 -6.61 -13.27
N PRO A 123 -13.17 -6.73 -11.93
CA PRO A 123 -13.73 -5.77 -11.02
C PRO A 123 -13.13 -4.37 -11.25
N LYS A 124 -13.91 -3.35 -10.95
CA LYS A 124 -13.39 -1.98 -10.90
C LYS A 124 -12.32 -1.93 -9.82
N MET A 125 -11.11 -1.65 -10.22
CA MET A 125 -9.98 -1.48 -9.31
C MET A 125 -9.76 -0.02 -9.03
N GLY A 126 -9.29 0.31 -7.86
CA GLY A 126 -8.97 1.67 -7.47
C GLY A 126 -7.89 1.69 -6.40
N ALA A 127 -7.52 2.87 -5.96
CA ALA A 127 -6.59 3.03 -4.86
C ALA A 127 -7.27 3.65 -3.65
N LEU A 128 -6.95 3.16 -2.48
CA LEU A 128 -7.40 3.69 -1.21
C LEU A 128 -6.28 4.44 -0.53
N VAL A 129 -6.51 5.71 -0.22
CA VAL A 129 -5.49 6.59 0.34
C VAL A 129 -5.87 7.02 1.75
N PHE A 130 -4.97 6.82 2.70
CA PHE A 130 -5.06 7.30 4.08
C PHE A 130 -4.02 8.39 4.32
N ARG A 131 -4.41 9.43 5.03
CA ARG A 131 -3.49 10.45 5.51
C ARG A 131 -3.34 10.34 7.03
N ARG A 132 -2.11 10.18 7.51
CA ARG A 132 -1.85 10.14 8.94
C ARG A 132 -1.93 11.55 9.54
N VAL A 133 -2.80 11.74 10.51
CA VAL A 133 -2.92 12.99 11.29
C VAL A 133 -1.94 12.99 12.45
#